data_e3e5964b7301b8b11060af31252e2361
#
_entry.id   e3e5964b7301b8b11060af31252e2361
#
_cell.length_a   1.000
_cell.length_b   1.000
_cell.length_c   1.000
_cell.angle_alpha   90.00
_cell.angle_beta   90.00
_cell.angle_gamma   90.00
#
_symmetry.space_group_name_H-M   'P 1'
#
loop_
_entity.id
_entity.type
_entity.pdbx_description
1 polymer ?
#
loop_
_entity_poly.entity_id
_entity_poly.type
_entity_poly.pdbx_seq_one_letter_code
_entity_poly.pdbx_strand_id
1 'polypeptide(L)'
;MSAISRHSAPPPRHVAVLMGGFSAEREVSLVSGGACVEALREAGYRVTAIDVQRDLGRLLEALLPANGERPEVVFNALHGRYGEDGCVQGVLEIAGLPYTHSGVLASAIAMDKEMAKQVFRAAGLRMPEGRVVHRSEFAKGHPMPPPYVVKPVAEGSSVGVIIVREGANSATPDLSRWTFGDRVMVERYVPGRELTVAVMGDRPLAVPE
;
A
#
# COMPACT_ATOMS: atom_id res chain seq x y z
N MET A 1 25.06 -26.02 -22.93
CA MET A 1 23.82 -25.37 -22.44
C MET A 1 23.90 -23.90 -22.84
N SER A 2 23.19 -23.53 -23.89
CA SER A 2 23.23 -22.18 -24.47
C SER A 2 22.42 -21.22 -23.58
N ALA A 3 23.06 -20.18 -23.06
CA ALA A 3 22.40 -19.11 -22.35
C ALA A 3 21.47 -18.38 -23.35
N ILE A 4 20.17 -18.54 -23.16
CA ILE A 4 19.16 -17.76 -23.87
C ILE A 4 19.35 -16.32 -23.41
N SER A 5 20.01 -15.52 -24.26
CA SER A 5 20.05 -14.06 -24.13
C SER A 5 18.59 -13.57 -24.17
N ARG A 6 18.05 -13.20 -23.02
CA ARG A 6 16.80 -12.47 -22.97
C ARG A 6 17.07 -11.11 -23.61
N HIS A 7 16.74 -10.97 -24.87
CA HIS A 7 16.61 -9.64 -25.47
C HIS A 7 15.55 -8.92 -24.65
N SER A 8 15.99 -8.00 -23.80
CA SER A 8 15.06 -7.09 -23.14
C SER A 8 14.36 -6.29 -24.23
N ALA A 9 13.04 -6.30 -24.23
CA ALA A 9 12.27 -5.40 -25.08
C ALA A 9 12.78 -3.96 -24.85
N PRO A 10 12.79 -3.11 -25.87
CA PRO A 10 13.15 -1.71 -25.65
C PRO A 10 12.24 -1.11 -24.58
N PRO A 11 12.77 -0.18 -23.78
CA PRO A 11 11.98 0.42 -22.70
C PRO A 11 10.75 1.12 -23.28
N PRO A 12 9.60 1.09 -22.56
CA PRO A 12 8.41 1.78 -23.01
C PRO A 12 8.69 3.26 -23.20
N ARG A 13 8.17 3.84 -24.29
CA ARG A 13 8.41 5.26 -24.61
C ARG A 13 7.46 6.19 -23.87
N HIS A 14 6.27 5.72 -23.49
CA HIS A 14 5.26 6.53 -22.85
C HIS A 14 4.79 5.89 -21.54
N VAL A 15 5.03 6.58 -20.44
CA VAL A 15 4.68 6.18 -19.09
C VAL A 15 3.64 7.13 -18.53
N ALA A 16 2.52 6.64 -18.00
CA ALA A 16 1.64 7.42 -17.14
C ALA A 16 2.07 7.22 -15.68
N VAL A 17 2.20 8.30 -14.93
CA VAL A 17 2.46 8.26 -13.49
C VAL A 17 1.19 8.67 -12.76
N LEU A 18 0.60 7.74 -12.00
CA LEU A 18 -0.53 8.01 -11.12
C LEU A 18 -0.01 8.53 -9.79
N MET A 19 -0.49 9.67 -9.34
CA MET A 19 -0.10 10.29 -8.07
C MET A 19 -1.31 11.00 -7.45
N GLY A 20 -1.16 11.50 -6.23
CA GLY A 20 -2.25 12.14 -5.49
C GLY A 20 -3.19 11.13 -4.86
N GLY A 21 -4.31 10.86 -5.50
CA GLY A 21 -5.36 10.02 -4.92
C GLY A 21 -6.17 10.78 -3.87
N PHE A 22 -6.94 10.04 -3.08
CA PHE A 22 -7.85 10.61 -2.07
C PHE A 22 -7.80 9.86 -0.73
N SER A 23 -6.65 9.22 -0.46
CA SER A 23 -6.31 8.66 0.86
C SER A 23 -5.72 9.74 1.78
N ALA A 24 -5.50 9.38 3.04
CA ALA A 24 -4.78 10.22 3.99
C ALA A 24 -3.32 10.52 3.56
N GLU A 25 -2.78 9.75 2.61
CA GLU A 25 -1.40 9.83 2.12
C GLU A 25 -1.27 10.62 0.80
N ARG A 26 -2.31 11.38 0.41
CA ARG A 26 -2.33 12.14 -0.84
C ARG A 26 -1.09 13.03 -1.04
N GLU A 27 -0.73 13.82 -0.02
CA GLU A 27 0.40 14.75 -0.13
C GLU A 27 1.73 14.00 -0.32
N VAL A 28 1.91 12.87 0.35
CA VAL A 28 3.08 11.99 0.18
C VAL A 28 3.13 11.47 -1.26
N SER A 29 1.98 11.03 -1.79
CA SER A 29 1.86 10.54 -3.16
C SER A 29 2.16 11.63 -4.21
N LEU A 30 1.75 12.88 -3.98
CA LEU A 30 2.09 13.99 -4.87
C LEU A 30 3.61 14.25 -4.91
N VAL A 31 4.27 14.21 -3.76
CA VAL A 31 5.73 14.41 -3.65
C VAL A 31 6.47 13.26 -4.32
N SER A 32 6.18 12.01 -3.95
CA SER A 32 6.87 10.83 -4.51
C SER A 32 6.57 10.66 -6.00
N GLY A 33 5.32 10.87 -6.42
CA GLY A 33 4.94 10.82 -7.82
C GLY A 33 5.60 11.90 -8.66
N GLY A 34 5.71 13.13 -8.15
CA GLY A 34 6.45 14.21 -8.79
C GLY A 34 7.92 13.86 -9.00
N ALA A 35 8.60 13.31 -7.99
CA ALA A 35 9.98 12.85 -8.10
C ALA A 35 10.13 11.72 -9.15
N CYS A 36 9.18 10.78 -9.20
CA CYS A 36 9.15 9.72 -10.21
C CYS A 36 8.98 10.28 -11.63
N VAL A 37 8.11 11.29 -11.80
CA VAL A 37 7.91 11.98 -13.09
C VAL A 37 9.22 12.57 -13.60
N GLU A 38 9.93 13.30 -12.76
CA GLU A 38 11.22 13.91 -13.14
C GLU A 38 12.27 12.84 -13.46
N ALA A 39 12.43 11.83 -12.62
CA ALA A 39 13.39 10.75 -12.84
C ALA A 39 13.11 9.98 -14.15
N LEU A 40 11.85 9.71 -14.48
CA LEU A 40 11.47 9.05 -15.71
C LEU A 40 11.75 9.94 -16.94
N ARG A 41 11.51 11.26 -16.83
CA ARG A 41 11.88 12.22 -17.92
C ARG A 41 13.37 12.27 -18.14
N GLU A 42 14.16 12.33 -17.06
CA GLU A 42 15.63 12.29 -17.13
C GLU A 42 16.13 10.98 -17.76
N ALA A 43 15.44 9.88 -17.52
CA ALA A 43 15.72 8.58 -18.14
C ALA A 43 15.27 8.47 -19.61
N GLY A 44 14.69 9.54 -20.18
CA GLY A 44 14.32 9.63 -21.60
C GLY A 44 12.91 9.11 -21.93
N TYR A 45 12.07 8.82 -20.94
CA TYR A 45 10.68 8.45 -21.17
C TYR A 45 9.80 9.68 -21.44
N ARG A 46 8.79 9.50 -22.28
CA ARG A 46 7.67 10.44 -22.35
C ARG A 46 6.74 10.17 -21.16
N VAL A 47 6.45 11.18 -20.36
CA VAL A 47 5.71 11.00 -19.11
C VAL A 47 4.45 11.86 -19.07
N THR A 48 3.32 11.21 -18.81
CA THR A 48 2.05 11.87 -18.45
C THR A 48 1.84 11.74 -16.95
N ALA A 49 1.88 12.85 -16.23
CA ALA A 49 1.56 12.90 -14.81
C ALA A 49 0.04 13.01 -14.63
N ILE A 50 -0.57 12.13 -13.83
CA ILE A 50 -2.01 12.09 -13.58
C ILE A 50 -2.25 12.21 -12.08
N ASP A 51 -2.77 13.39 -11.67
CA ASP A 51 -3.30 13.56 -10.31
C ASP A 51 -4.67 12.90 -10.22
N VAL A 52 -4.70 11.73 -9.59
CA VAL A 52 -5.91 10.91 -9.47
C VAL A 52 -6.89 11.56 -8.47
N GLN A 53 -8.08 11.83 -8.96
CA GLN A 53 -9.19 12.34 -8.17
C GLN A 53 -10.27 11.26 -8.03
N ARG A 54 -11.29 11.52 -7.18
CA ARG A 54 -12.45 10.63 -7.04
C ARG A 54 -13.39 10.78 -8.25
N ASP A 55 -12.82 10.59 -9.43
CA ASP A 55 -13.51 10.69 -10.72
C ASP A 55 -12.91 9.65 -11.67
N LEU A 56 -13.57 8.49 -11.75
CA LEU A 56 -13.11 7.39 -12.59
C LEU A 56 -13.18 7.76 -14.09
N GLY A 57 -14.15 8.58 -14.51
CA GLY A 57 -14.27 9.01 -15.90
C GLY A 57 -13.02 9.77 -16.34
N ARG A 58 -12.61 10.77 -15.56
CA ARG A 58 -11.38 11.53 -15.81
C ARG A 58 -10.12 10.67 -15.81
N LEU A 59 -10.03 9.71 -14.88
CA LEU A 59 -8.89 8.78 -14.88
C LEU A 59 -8.83 7.97 -16.17
N LEU A 60 -9.97 7.42 -16.61
CA LEU A 60 -10.04 6.65 -17.85
C LEU A 60 -9.77 7.49 -19.09
N GLU A 61 -10.30 8.72 -19.17
CA GLU A 61 -9.99 9.65 -20.25
C GLU A 61 -8.49 9.97 -20.35
N ALA A 62 -7.81 10.15 -19.21
CA ALA A 62 -6.39 10.40 -19.17
C ALA A 62 -5.54 9.18 -19.56
N LEU A 63 -5.99 7.97 -19.23
CA LEU A 63 -5.30 6.72 -19.55
C LEU A 63 -5.64 6.19 -20.95
N LEU A 64 -6.83 6.45 -21.44
CA LEU A 64 -7.38 5.93 -22.70
C LEU A 64 -7.93 7.06 -23.57
N PRO A 65 -7.12 8.07 -23.94
CA PRO A 65 -7.61 9.21 -24.67
C PRO A 65 -8.18 8.77 -26.04
N ALA A 66 -9.34 9.31 -26.39
CA ALA A 66 -9.99 9.03 -27.68
C ALA A 66 -9.14 9.48 -28.88
N ASN A 67 -8.45 10.62 -28.71
CA ASN A 67 -7.57 11.21 -29.71
C ASN A 67 -6.20 11.42 -29.06
N GLY A 68 -5.30 10.47 -29.19
CA GLY A 68 -3.99 10.57 -28.60
C GLY A 68 -3.32 9.22 -28.39
N GLU A 69 -2.07 9.27 -27.98
CA GLU A 69 -1.32 8.06 -27.70
C GLU A 69 -1.56 7.60 -26.27
N ARG A 70 -1.96 6.37 -26.13
CA ARG A 70 -2.10 5.69 -24.84
C ARG A 70 -0.73 5.48 -24.19
N PRO A 71 -0.62 5.53 -22.88
CA PRO A 71 0.59 5.08 -22.20
C PRO A 71 0.81 3.57 -22.44
N GLU A 72 2.07 3.18 -22.56
CA GLU A 72 2.48 1.78 -22.70
C GLU A 72 2.52 1.06 -21.35
N VAL A 73 2.76 1.83 -20.29
CA VAL A 73 2.81 1.34 -18.91
C VAL A 73 2.39 2.43 -17.93
N VAL A 74 1.85 2.01 -16.81
CA VAL A 74 1.47 2.90 -15.70
C VAL A 74 2.43 2.71 -14.53
N PHE A 75 3.07 3.79 -14.10
CA PHE A 75 3.79 3.84 -12.85
C PHE A 75 2.81 4.28 -11.76
N ASN A 76 2.49 3.39 -10.83
CA ASN A 76 1.59 3.68 -9.74
C ASN A 76 2.37 4.25 -8.55
N ALA A 77 2.29 5.56 -8.32
CA ALA A 77 2.85 6.26 -7.17
C ALA A 77 1.77 6.69 -6.16
N LEU A 78 0.57 6.08 -6.24
CA LEU A 78 -0.47 6.27 -5.23
C LEU A 78 -0.09 5.53 -3.94
N HIS A 79 -0.51 6.08 -2.80
CA HIS A 79 -0.32 5.48 -1.49
C HIS A 79 -1.66 5.25 -0.77
N GLY A 80 -1.69 4.20 0.05
CA GLY A 80 -2.83 3.86 0.86
C GLY A 80 -4.03 3.36 0.07
N ARG A 81 -5.22 3.63 0.60
CA ARG A 81 -6.47 3.13 0.04
C ARG A 81 -6.70 3.59 -1.39
N TYR A 82 -7.26 2.72 -2.21
CA TYR A 82 -7.50 2.79 -3.66
C TYR A 82 -6.22 2.74 -4.52
N GLY A 83 -5.05 3.09 -3.97
CA GLY A 83 -3.77 3.02 -4.67
C GLY A 83 -3.03 1.71 -4.48
N GLU A 84 -3.15 1.10 -3.27
CA GLU A 84 -2.38 -0.08 -2.87
C GLU A 84 -3.28 -1.28 -2.48
N ASP A 85 -4.59 -1.17 -2.58
CA ASP A 85 -5.57 -2.17 -2.14
C ASP A 85 -6.21 -3.01 -3.25
N GLY A 86 -5.67 -2.93 -4.47
CA GLY A 86 -6.18 -3.66 -5.63
C GLY A 86 -7.21 -2.89 -6.46
N CYS A 87 -7.74 -1.76 -5.98
CA CYS A 87 -8.79 -1.02 -6.68
C CYS A 87 -8.28 -0.41 -7.99
N VAL A 88 -7.21 0.39 -7.96
CA VAL A 88 -6.62 0.99 -9.16
C VAL A 88 -6.02 -0.09 -10.06
N GLN A 89 -5.42 -1.12 -9.49
CA GLN A 89 -4.88 -2.25 -10.23
C GLN A 89 -5.98 -2.93 -11.06
N GLY A 90 -7.17 -3.14 -10.48
CA GLY A 90 -8.32 -3.70 -11.19
C GLY A 90 -8.79 -2.81 -12.36
N VAL A 91 -8.78 -1.50 -12.20
CA VAL A 91 -9.08 -0.56 -13.29
C VAL A 91 -8.04 -0.69 -14.42
N LEU A 92 -6.76 -0.76 -14.07
CA LEU A 92 -5.67 -0.88 -15.04
C LEU A 92 -5.69 -2.22 -15.79
N GLU A 93 -6.02 -3.32 -15.10
CA GLU A 93 -6.19 -4.63 -15.74
C GLU A 93 -7.35 -4.65 -16.74
N ILE A 94 -8.51 -4.09 -16.36
CA ILE A 94 -9.66 -3.96 -17.27
C ILE A 94 -9.32 -3.05 -18.46
N ALA A 95 -8.52 -2.01 -18.25
CA ALA A 95 -8.04 -1.11 -19.30
C ALA A 95 -6.96 -1.75 -20.20
N GLY A 96 -6.42 -2.92 -19.85
CA GLY A 96 -5.35 -3.60 -20.56
C GLY A 96 -4.01 -2.84 -20.49
N LEU A 97 -3.75 -2.13 -19.41
CA LEU A 97 -2.53 -1.34 -19.19
C LEU A 97 -1.61 -2.04 -18.19
N PRO A 98 -0.39 -2.41 -18.58
CA PRO A 98 0.62 -2.87 -17.63
C PRO A 98 0.94 -1.81 -16.58
N TYR A 99 1.23 -2.23 -15.36
CA TYR A 99 1.51 -1.31 -14.25
C TYR A 99 2.60 -1.84 -13.32
N THR A 100 3.19 -0.94 -12.53
CA THR A 100 4.16 -1.28 -11.50
C THR A 100 3.47 -1.82 -10.25
N HIS A 101 4.22 -2.52 -9.40
CA HIS A 101 3.81 -3.15 -8.15
C HIS A 101 3.03 -4.45 -8.31
N SER A 102 2.43 -4.89 -7.20
CA SER A 102 1.69 -6.16 -7.12
C SER A 102 0.33 -6.08 -7.81
N GLY A 103 -0.17 -7.22 -8.25
CA GLY A 103 -1.50 -7.33 -8.86
C GLY A 103 -2.65 -7.22 -7.84
N VAL A 104 -3.87 -7.28 -8.36
CA VAL A 104 -5.13 -7.04 -7.61
C VAL A 104 -5.21 -7.85 -6.33
N LEU A 105 -5.04 -9.18 -6.41
CA LEU A 105 -5.22 -10.06 -5.25
C LEU A 105 -4.17 -9.82 -4.17
N ALA A 106 -2.90 -9.71 -4.58
CA ALA A 106 -1.80 -9.49 -3.64
C ALA A 106 -1.93 -8.14 -2.94
N SER A 107 -2.27 -7.07 -3.66
CA SER A 107 -2.52 -5.74 -3.11
C SER A 107 -3.70 -5.75 -2.13
N ALA A 108 -4.82 -6.38 -2.48
CA ALA A 108 -5.99 -6.47 -1.61
C ALA A 108 -5.70 -7.22 -0.30
N ILE A 109 -4.99 -8.36 -0.37
CA ILE A 109 -4.59 -9.13 0.81
C ILE A 109 -3.61 -8.34 1.67
N ALA A 110 -2.60 -7.70 1.05
CA ALA A 110 -1.57 -6.96 1.77
C ALA A 110 -2.15 -5.76 2.54
N MET A 111 -3.16 -5.10 1.98
CA MET A 111 -3.81 -3.97 2.63
C MET A 111 -4.61 -4.39 3.87
N ASP A 112 -5.30 -5.52 3.85
CA ASP A 112 -6.05 -6.05 5.02
C ASP A 112 -5.12 -6.87 5.93
N LYS A 113 -4.72 -6.28 7.07
CA LYS A 113 -3.78 -6.88 8.02
C LYS A 113 -4.28 -8.21 8.59
N GLU A 114 -5.59 -8.43 8.70
CA GLU A 114 -6.13 -9.68 9.18
C GLU A 114 -5.95 -10.78 8.13
N MET A 115 -6.27 -10.49 6.87
CA MET A 115 -6.09 -11.42 5.76
C MET A 115 -4.62 -11.70 5.49
N ALA A 116 -3.77 -10.67 5.49
CA ALA A 116 -2.32 -10.82 5.35
C ALA A 116 -1.74 -11.74 6.43
N LYS A 117 -2.14 -11.55 7.70
CA LYS A 117 -1.70 -12.41 8.81
C LYS A 117 -2.16 -13.86 8.65
N GLN A 118 -3.35 -14.12 8.11
CA GLN A 118 -3.84 -15.48 7.84
C GLN A 118 -2.99 -16.17 6.77
N VAL A 119 -2.72 -15.48 5.67
CA VAL A 119 -1.89 -16.00 4.57
C VAL A 119 -0.46 -16.28 5.05
N PHE A 120 0.14 -15.34 5.78
CA PHE A 120 1.50 -15.51 6.30
C PHE A 120 1.62 -16.65 7.32
N ARG A 121 0.62 -16.83 8.20
CA ARG A 121 0.57 -17.99 9.11
C ARG A 121 0.45 -19.31 8.36
N ALA A 122 -0.39 -19.36 7.33
CA ALA A 122 -0.53 -20.55 6.49
C ALA A 122 0.79 -20.88 5.75
N ALA A 123 1.59 -19.87 5.43
CA ALA A 123 2.94 -20.04 4.87
C ALA A 123 4.02 -20.34 5.92
N GLY A 124 3.69 -20.55 7.18
CA GLY A 124 4.63 -20.89 8.26
C GLY A 124 5.41 -19.69 8.81
N LEU A 125 5.06 -18.47 8.45
CA LEU A 125 5.75 -17.28 8.96
C LEU A 125 5.30 -16.96 10.40
N ARG A 126 6.25 -16.51 11.22
CA ARG A 126 5.95 -16.07 12.59
C ARG A 126 5.28 -14.70 12.55
N MET A 127 4.11 -14.62 13.15
CA MET A 127 3.34 -13.38 13.27
C MET A 127 3.10 -13.05 14.73
N PRO A 128 3.11 -11.78 15.11
CA PRO A 128 2.67 -11.37 16.44
C PRO A 128 1.28 -11.92 16.74
N GLU A 129 1.07 -12.38 17.97
CA GLU A 129 -0.28 -12.74 18.43
C GLU A 129 -1.18 -11.50 18.33
N GLY A 130 -2.39 -11.68 17.82
CA GLY A 130 -3.32 -10.57 17.67
C GLY A 130 -4.61 -10.98 16.98
N ARG A 131 -5.60 -10.14 17.13
CA ARG A 131 -6.95 -10.33 16.58
C ARG A 131 -7.59 -9.00 16.20
N VAL A 132 -8.59 -9.06 15.35
CA VAL A 132 -9.48 -7.93 15.09
C VAL A 132 -10.59 -7.92 16.15
N VAL A 133 -10.85 -6.75 16.71
CA VAL A 133 -11.92 -6.51 17.69
C VAL A 133 -12.82 -5.38 17.20
N HIS A 134 -14.03 -5.31 17.72
CA HIS A 134 -14.87 -4.13 17.56
C HIS A 134 -14.37 -3.03 18.50
N ARG A 135 -14.29 -1.78 18.05
CA ARG A 135 -13.76 -0.65 18.85
C ARG A 135 -14.46 -0.47 20.20
N SER A 136 -15.74 -0.87 20.31
CA SER A 136 -16.48 -0.80 21.59
C SER A 136 -15.94 -1.73 22.67
N GLU A 137 -15.09 -2.71 22.34
CA GLU A 137 -14.44 -3.55 23.35
C GLU A 137 -13.53 -2.74 24.28
N PHE A 138 -12.92 -1.67 23.76
CA PHE A 138 -12.05 -0.79 24.54
C PHE A 138 -12.78 -0.07 25.70
N ALA A 139 -14.08 0.13 25.60
CA ALA A 139 -14.89 0.67 26.70
C ALA A 139 -15.04 -0.30 27.87
N LYS A 140 -14.80 -1.61 27.66
CA LYS A 140 -14.87 -2.66 28.68
C LYS A 140 -13.54 -2.96 29.34
N GLY A 141 -12.45 -2.36 28.86
CA GLY A 141 -11.09 -2.58 29.32
C GLY A 141 -10.12 -2.94 28.18
N HIS A 142 -8.92 -3.38 28.55
CA HIS A 142 -7.91 -3.79 27.57
C HIS A 142 -8.36 -5.08 26.83
N PRO A 143 -8.39 -5.05 25.47
CA PRO A 143 -8.74 -6.26 24.70
C PRO A 143 -7.70 -7.38 24.80
N MET A 144 -6.47 -7.05 25.20
CA MET A 144 -5.41 -7.99 25.55
C MET A 144 -4.46 -7.37 26.58
N PRO A 145 -3.65 -8.18 27.30
CA PRO A 145 -2.68 -7.66 28.25
C PRO A 145 -1.64 -6.73 27.59
N PRO A 146 -1.31 -5.58 28.17
CA PRO A 146 -0.19 -4.77 27.73
C PRO A 146 1.16 -5.52 27.85
N PRO A 147 2.19 -5.20 27.00
CA PRO A 147 2.17 -4.16 25.97
C PRO A 147 1.57 -4.68 24.66
N TYR A 148 0.78 -3.85 24.01
CA TYR A 148 0.16 -4.18 22.72
C TYR A 148 0.04 -2.96 21.81
N VAL A 149 -0.23 -3.23 20.52
CA VAL A 149 -0.44 -2.22 19.48
C VAL A 149 -1.90 -2.25 19.04
N VAL A 150 -2.48 -1.07 18.90
CA VAL A 150 -3.79 -0.83 18.30
C VAL A 150 -3.56 -0.15 16.96
N LYS A 151 -4.17 -0.66 15.90
CA LYS A 151 -4.01 -0.09 14.55
C LYS A 151 -5.22 -0.37 13.66
N PRO A 152 -5.45 0.47 12.65
CA PRO A 152 -6.47 0.18 11.63
C PRO A 152 -6.17 -1.12 10.90
N VAL A 153 -7.23 -1.84 10.53
CA VAL A 153 -7.08 -3.08 9.75
C VAL A 153 -6.54 -2.80 8.36
N ALA A 154 -6.96 -1.70 7.72
CA ALA A 154 -6.72 -1.42 6.32
C ALA A 154 -6.18 0.00 6.06
N GLU A 155 -5.15 0.41 6.78
CA GLU A 155 -4.40 1.66 6.55
C GLU A 155 -2.90 1.38 6.47
N GLY A 156 -2.15 2.25 5.77
CA GLY A 156 -0.70 2.19 5.63
C GLY A 156 0.04 3.17 6.56
N SER A 157 1.35 3.27 6.38
CA SER A 157 2.27 4.31 6.92
C SER A 157 2.10 4.64 8.40
N SER A 158 1.81 3.66 9.24
CA SER A 158 1.58 3.84 10.69
C SER A 158 0.45 4.82 11.05
N VAL A 159 -0.45 5.13 10.12
CA VAL A 159 -1.62 5.96 10.38
C VAL A 159 -2.52 5.30 11.43
N GLY A 160 -2.87 6.04 12.48
CA GLY A 160 -3.74 5.54 13.54
C GLY A 160 -3.12 4.49 14.48
N VAL A 161 -1.81 4.28 14.45
CA VAL A 161 -1.13 3.33 15.34
C VAL A 161 -1.02 3.90 16.76
N ILE A 162 -1.46 3.11 17.75
CA ILE A 162 -1.35 3.43 19.19
C ILE A 162 -0.59 2.30 19.86
N ILE A 163 0.47 2.62 20.59
CA ILE A 163 1.23 1.66 21.39
C ILE A 163 0.78 1.78 22.84
N VAL A 164 0.20 0.72 23.38
CA VAL A 164 -0.17 0.61 24.79
C VAL A 164 0.97 -0.08 25.53
N ARG A 165 1.65 0.68 26.40
CA ARG A 165 2.83 0.19 27.15
C ARG A 165 2.41 -0.49 28.44
N GLU A 166 3.30 -1.32 28.97
CA GLU A 166 3.15 -1.90 30.31
C GLU A 166 3.31 -0.84 31.41
N GLY A 167 2.58 -0.96 32.51
CA GLY A 167 2.72 -0.10 33.68
C GLY A 167 1.41 0.11 34.45
N ALA A 168 1.54 0.52 35.71
CA ALA A 168 0.41 0.70 36.62
C ALA A 168 -0.62 1.76 36.18
N ASN A 169 -0.21 2.69 35.30
CA ASN A 169 -1.07 3.74 34.75
C ASN A 169 -1.40 3.51 33.25
N SER A 170 -1.30 2.27 32.76
CA SER A 170 -1.71 1.94 31.40
C SER A 170 -3.21 2.12 31.29
N ALA A 171 -3.64 3.23 30.67
CA ALA A 171 -5.05 3.45 30.38
C ALA A 171 -5.44 2.75 29.09
N THR A 172 -6.67 2.26 29.03
CA THR A 172 -7.27 1.77 27.78
C THR A 172 -7.34 2.93 26.79
N PRO A 173 -6.88 2.77 25.54
CA PRO A 173 -6.97 3.81 24.53
C PRO A 173 -8.39 4.34 24.34
N ASP A 174 -8.54 5.65 24.35
CA ASP A 174 -9.80 6.29 23.97
C ASP A 174 -9.93 6.32 22.43
N LEU A 175 -10.83 5.54 21.90
CA LEU A 175 -11.12 5.48 20.47
C LEU A 175 -12.35 6.34 20.08
N SER A 176 -12.75 7.32 20.89
CA SER A 176 -13.88 8.20 20.57
C SER A 176 -13.66 9.01 19.27
N ARG A 177 -12.40 9.35 18.98
CA ARG A 177 -11.98 10.07 17.75
C ARG A 177 -11.46 9.14 16.65
N TRP A 178 -11.67 7.84 16.80
CA TRP A 178 -11.24 6.86 15.81
C TRP A 178 -12.09 6.92 14.55
N THR A 179 -11.49 7.20 13.41
CA THR A 179 -12.18 7.40 12.12
C THR A 179 -12.01 6.25 11.14
N PHE A 180 -11.29 5.18 11.53
CA PHE A 180 -10.89 4.06 10.67
C PHE A 180 -11.88 2.88 10.72
N GLY A 181 -13.16 3.16 10.98
CA GLY A 181 -14.21 2.14 11.08
C GLY A 181 -14.25 1.44 12.43
N ASP A 182 -15.09 0.42 12.52
CA ASP A 182 -15.36 -0.27 13.79
C ASP A 182 -14.45 -1.47 14.06
N ARG A 183 -13.76 -1.97 13.01
CA ARG A 183 -12.80 -3.08 13.12
C ARG A 183 -11.41 -2.53 13.45
N VAL A 184 -10.84 -3.02 14.52
CA VAL A 184 -9.56 -2.56 15.04
C VAL A 184 -8.64 -3.77 15.23
N MET A 185 -7.45 -3.73 14.63
CA MET A 185 -6.41 -4.73 14.89
C MET A 185 -5.75 -4.45 16.24
N VAL A 186 -5.73 -5.45 17.10
CA VAL A 186 -4.96 -5.45 18.35
C VAL A 186 -3.95 -6.57 18.26
N GLU A 187 -2.68 -6.26 18.48
CA GLU A 187 -1.63 -7.27 18.45
C GLU A 187 -0.54 -7.02 19.49
N ARG A 188 0.11 -8.06 19.94
CA ARG A 188 1.20 -8.01 20.89
C ARG A 188 2.30 -7.08 20.38
N TYR A 189 2.77 -6.18 21.22
CA TYR A 189 3.93 -5.36 20.92
C TYR A 189 5.19 -6.22 20.84
N VAL A 190 5.94 -6.09 19.77
CA VAL A 190 7.23 -6.78 19.56
C VAL A 190 8.32 -5.73 19.66
N PRO A 191 9.16 -5.74 20.69
CA PRO A 191 10.31 -4.86 20.78
C PRO A 191 11.39 -5.30 19.77
N GLY A 192 12.16 -4.35 19.26
CA GLY A 192 13.27 -4.66 18.36
C GLY A 192 13.50 -3.58 17.31
N ARG A 193 14.35 -3.90 16.35
CA ARG A 193 14.59 -3.05 15.19
C ARG A 193 13.49 -3.25 14.14
N GLU A 194 13.11 -2.19 13.47
CA GLU A 194 12.22 -2.23 12.32
C GLU A 194 13.03 -2.37 11.05
N LEU A 195 12.73 -3.39 10.25
CA LEU A 195 13.42 -3.66 9.01
C LEU A 195 12.43 -3.68 7.87
N THR A 196 12.80 -3.07 6.74
CA THR A 196 12.05 -3.14 5.50
C THR A 196 12.83 -3.93 4.46
N VAL A 197 12.16 -4.74 3.67
CA VAL A 197 12.78 -5.48 2.56
C VAL A 197 12.15 -5.03 1.26
N ALA A 198 12.95 -4.36 0.41
CA ALA A 198 12.54 -4.06 -0.95
C ALA A 198 12.67 -5.32 -1.82
N VAL A 199 11.63 -5.63 -2.57
CA VAL A 199 11.58 -6.81 -3.45
C VAL A 199 11.24 -6.38 -4.87
N MET A 200 11.98 -6.88 -5.85
CA MET A 200 11.71 -6.68 -7.27
C MET A 200 11.60 -8.04 -7.97
N GLY A 201 10.39 -8.34 -8.46
CA GLY A 201 10.06 -9.69 -8.95
C GLY A 201 10.11 -10.71 -7.81
N ASP A 202 11.04 -11.66 -7.88
CA ASP A 202 11.30 -12.68 -6.88
C ASP A 202 12.61 -12.45 -6.07
N ARG A 203 13.26 -11.28 -6.27
CA ARG A 203 14.56 -10.97 -5.66
C ARG A 203 14.46 -9.90 -4.58
N PRO A 204 14.91 -10.19 -3.35
CA PRO A 204 15.15 -9.14 -2.37
C PRO A 204 16.33 -8.26 -2.83
N LEU A 205 16.16 -6.93 -2.76
CA LEU A 205 17.17 -5.97 -3.20
C LEU A 205 18.03 -5.48 -2.04
N ALA A 206 17.40 -5.00 -0.99
CA ALA A 206 18.05 -4.43 0.19
C ALA A 206 17.19 -4.63 1.42
N VAL A 207 17.83 -4.55 2.58
CA VAL A 207 17.18 -4.59 3.90
C VAL A 207 17.62 -3.32 4.66
N PRO A 208 17.02 -2.16 4.38
CA PRO A 208 17.26 -0.95 5.17
C PRO A 208 16.63 -1.06 6.56
N GLU A 209 17.21 -0.34 7.50
CA GLU A 209 16.71 -0.12 8.87
C GLU A 209 15.99 1.21 8.94
#